data_32cdc8148831439023e83fec828fe6bf
#
_entry.id   32cdc8148831439023e83fec828fe6bf
#
_cell.length_a   1.000
_cell.length_b   1.000
_cell.length_c   1.000
_cell.angle_alpha   90.00
_cell.angle_beta   90.00
_cell.angle_gamma   90.00
#
_symmetry.space_group_name_H-M   'P 1'
#
loop_
_entity.id
_entity.type
_entity.pdbx_description
1 polymer ?
#
loop_
_entity_poly.entity_id
_entity_poly.type
_entity_poly.pdbx_seq_one_letter_code
_entity_poly.pdbx_strand_id
1 'polypeptide(L)'
;YLLSRSNLLAKALQHEWGVTAELSQLPRAPEWSINGTTAETGKRFRFKRDSVGDYTLGYSAPGEFPLADALAMSAAFPGGFGPLSFEAGNFQWKKRPAWDSPLESAANVAIGYRRLHLYDGGVYDNLGLEPFFDAGRGIPKPDVEFILVSDAGAPLKPGFPRFSINPWRLKRVADI
;
A
#
# COMPACT_ATOMS: atom_id res chain seq x y z
N TYR A 1 -16.52 -3.60 16.64
CA TYR A 1 -15.39 -2.90 16.00
C TYR A 1 -15.79 -1.44 15.82
N LEU A 2 -15.02 -0.53 16.42
CA LEU A 2 -15.18 0.90 16.17
C LEU A 2 -14.78 1.14 14.69
N LEU A 3 -15.67 1.76 13.94
CA LEU A 3 -15.38 2.21 12.57
C LEU A 3 -14.19 3.17 12.61
N SER A 4 -13.09 2.80 11.97
CA SER A 4 -11.94 3.71 11.82
C SER A 4 -12.29 4.83 10.82
N ARG A 5 -11.54 5.94 10.86
CA ARG A 5 -11.70 7.02 9.87
C ARG A 5 -11.44 6.51 8.46
N SER A 6 -10.54 5.54 8.29
CA SER A 6 -10.29 4.88 6.99
C SER A 6 -11.50 4.10 6.50
N ASN A 7 -12.27 3.45 7.37
CA ASN A 7 -13.54 2.81 6.97
C ASN A 7 -14.57 3.85 6.51
N LEU A 8 -14.62 5.01 7.16
CA LEU A 8 -15.50 6.10 6.73
C LEU A 8 -15.07 6.67 5.38
N LEU A 9 -13.76 6.81 5.15
CA LEU A 9 -13.23 7.23 3.85
C LEU A 9 -13.59 6.22 2.75
N ALA A 10 -13.41 4.92 2.98
CA ALA A 10 -13.80 3.89 2.02
C ALA A 10 -15.29 3.99 1.66
N LYS A 11 -16.16 4.17 2.65
CA LYS A 11 -17.60 4.38 2.43
C LYS A 11 -17.91 5.65 1.67
N ALA A 12 -17.24 6.76 1.99
CA ALA A 12 -17.41 8.02 1.26
C ALA A 12 -16.99 7.88 -0.21
N LEU A 13 -15.87 7.21 -0.49
CA LEU A 13 -15.43 6.90 -1.85
C LEU A 13 -16.48 6.07 -2.60
N GLN A 14 -17.10 5.10 -1.96
CA GLN A 14 -18.13 4.26 -2.57
C GLN A 14 -19.45 5.02 -2.81
N HIS A 15 -19.95 5.74 -1.81
CA HIS A 15 -21.31 6.29 -1.85
C HIS A 15 -21.37 7.70 -2.44
N GLU A 16 -20.40 8.55 -2.10
CA GLU A 16 -20.41 9.96 -2.52
C GLU A 16 -19.66 10.18 -3.83
N TRP A 17 -18.58 9.41 -4.05
CA TRP A 17 -17.74 9.56 -5.24
C TRP A 17 -17.98 8.46 -6.29
N GLY A 18 -18.86 7.50 -6.01
CA GLY A 18 -19.23 6.46 -6.96
C GLY A 18 -18.11 5.46 -7.29
N VAL A 19 -17.11 5.29 -6.43
CA VAL A 19 -16.02 4.33 -6.62
C VAL A 19 -16.52 2.94 -6.26
N THR A 20 -17.26 2.31 -7.16
CA THR A 20 -17.91 0.99 -6.94
C THR A 20 -17.14 -0.15 -7.60
N ALA A 21 -16.09 0.14 -8.36
CA ALA A 21 -15.29 -0.86 -9.04
C ALA A 21 -14.50 -1.74 -8.06
N GLU A 22 -14.17 -2.94 -8.50
CA GLU A 22 -13.21 -3.84 -7.87
C GLU A 22 -11.83 -3.71 -8.51
N LEU A 23 -10.77 -4.18 -7.83
CA LEU A 23 -9.42 -4.20 -8.37
C LEU A 23 -9.34 -4.97 -9.69
N SER A 24 -10.05 -6.08 -9.81
CA SER A 24 -10.11 -6.91 -11.02
C SER A 24 -10.64 -6.17 -12.25
N GLN A 25 -11.37 -5.08 -12.06
CA GLN A 25 -11.95 -4.23 -13.11
C GLN A 25 -11.03 -3.09 -13.56
N LEU A 26 -9.90 -2.88 -12.90
CA LEU A 26 -8.91 -1.89 -13.33
C LEU A 26 -8.42 -2.18 -14.77
N PRO A 27 -8.04 -1.15 -15.54
CA PRO A 27 -7.52 -1.35 -16.90
C PRO A 27 -6.22 -2.17 -16.86
N ARG A 28 -5.95 -2.89 -17.95
CA ARG A 28 -4.67 -3.59 -18.13
C ARG A 28 -3.53 -2.63 -18.47
N ALA A 29 -3.85 -1.55 -19.14
CA ALA A 29 -2.92 -0.50 -19.53
C ALA A 29 -3.59 0.88 -19.38
N PRO A 30 -2.94 1.86 -18.72
CA PRO A 30 -1.71 1.67 -17.94
C PRO A 30 -1.91 0.75 -16.73
N GLU A 31 -0.85 0.05 -16.33
CA GLU A 31 -0.91 -0.79 -15.12
C GLU A 31 -0.92 0.10 -13.87
N TRP A 32 -1.90 -0.11 -13.01
CA TRP A 32 -2.01 0.58 -11.74
C TRP A 32 -1.42 -0.26 -10.61
N SER A 33 -0.63 0.39 -9.76
CA SER A 33 -0.16 -0.17 -8.49
C SER A 33 -0.49 0.81 -7.37
N ILE A 34 -1.53 0.51 -6.61
CA ILE A 34 -1.89 1.27 -5.41
C ILE A 34 -1.09 0.69 -4.26
N ASN A 35 -0.42 1.54 -3.48
CA ASN A 35 0.49 1.10 -2.43
C ASN A 35 -0.10 1.34 -1.04
N GLY A 36 0.10 0.39 -0.16
CA GLY A 36 -0.10 0.50 1.28
C GLY A 36 1.14 0.02 2.02
N THR A 37 1.16 0.16 3.32
CA THR A 37 2.18 -0.38 4.20
C THR A 37 1.56 -1.39 5.15
N THR A 38 2.00 -2.65 5.10
CA THR A 38 1.54 -3.70 6.01
C THR A 38 2.12 -3.48 7.40
N ALA A 39 1.28 -3.31 8.42
CA ALA A 39 1.74 -3.12 9.80
C ALA A 39 2.51 -4.33 10.36
N GLU A 40 2.07 -5.54 10.01
CA GLU A 40 2.64 -6.80 10.49
C GLU A 40 4.04 -7.07 9.95
N THR A 41 4.34 -6.60 8.73
CA THR A 41 5.62 -6.87 8.07
C THR A 41 6.50 -5.64 7.92
N GLY A 42 5.92 -4.44 8.04
CA GLY A 42 6.60 -3.17 7.73
C GLY A 42 7.01 -3.08 6.27
N LYS A 43 6.31 -3.77 5.36
CA LYS A 43 6.63 -3.81 3.93
C LYS A 43 5.56 -3.13 3.10
N ARG A 44 5.96 -2.71 1.89
CA ARG A 44 5.04 -2.18 0.91
C ARG A 44 4.05 -3.25 0.46
N PHE A 45 2.77 -3.04 0.72
CA PHE A 45 1.68 -3.84 0.19
C PHE A 45 1.20 -3.25 -1.12
N ARG A 46 1.01 -4.08 -2.13
CA ARG A 46 0.55 -3.68 -3.46
C ARG A 46 -0.85 -4.15 -3.71
N PHE A 47 -1.66 -3.26 -4.28
CA PHE A 47 -2.97 -3.57 -4.84
C PHE A 47 -2.90 -3.33 -6.34
N LYS A 48 -3.02 -4.39 -7.09
CA LYS A 48 -3.03 -4.39 -8.56
C LYS A 48 -4.28 -5.09 -9.07
N ARG A 49 -4.55 -4.95 -10.36
CA ARG A 49 -5.64 -5.65 -11.03
C ARG A 49 -5.65 -7.16 -10.76
N ASP A 50 -4.50 -7.79 -10.87
CA ASP A 50 -4.38 -9.25 -10.87
C ASP A 50 -3.72 -9.81 -9.60
N SER A 51 -3.30 -8.95 -8.67
CA SER A 51 -2.63 -9.38 -7.44
C SER A 51 -2.68 -8.39 -6.30
N VAL A 52 -2.74 -8.90 -5.08
CA VAL A 52 -2.56 -8.16 -3.83
C VAL A 52 -1.50 -8.85 -2.98
N GLY A 53 -0.71 -8.11 -2.23
CA GLY A 53 0.28 -8.70 -1.32
C GLY A 53 1.53 -7.88 -1.13
N ASP A 54 2.41 -8.41 -0.30
CA ASP A 54 3.76 -7.91 -0.10
C ASP A 54 4.81 -9.02 -0.27
N TYR A 55 6.07 -8.63 -0.35
CA TYR A 55 7.18 -9.56 -0.58
C TYR A 55 7.34 -10.58 0.55
N THR A 56 7.00 -10.22 1.78
CA THR A 56 7.18 -11.10 2.96
C THR A 56 6.05 -12.11 3.07
N LEU A 57 4.80 -11.66 2.90
CA LEU A 57 3.61 -12.52 2.98
C LEU A 57 3.43 -13.39 1.72
N GLY A 58 3.84 -12.86 0.58
CA GLY A 58 3.48 -13.40 -0.73
C GLY A 58 2.32 -12.63 -1.36
N TYR A 59 1.79 -13.18 -2.44
CA TYR A 59 0.75 -12.55 -3.25
C TYR A 59 -0.44 -13.49 -3.45
N SER A 60 -1.61 -12.89 -3.59
CA SER A 60 -2.86 -13.58 -3.91
C SER A 60 -3.59 -12.86 -5.03
N ALA A 61 -4.49 -13.55 -5.72
CA ALA A 61 -5.49 -12.88 -6.56
C ALA A 61 -6.36 -11.96 -5.69
N PRO A 62 -6.77 -10.77 -6.19
CA PRO A 62 -7.53 -9.81 -5.40
C PRO A 62 -8.97 -10.27 -5.11
N GLY A 63 -9.54 -11.21 -5.88
CA GLY A 63 -10.95 -11.57 -5.78
C GLY A 63 -11.83 -10.34 -6.06
N GLU A 64 -12.88 -10.20 -5.25
CA GLU A 64 -13.83 -9.08 -5.29
C GLU A 64 -13.38 -7.91 -4.39
N PHE A 65 -12.06 -7.63 -4.30
CA PHE A 65 -11.54 -6.59 -3.44
C PHE A 65 -11.96 -5.20 -3.93
N PRO A 66 -12.68 -4.39 -3.10
CA PRO A 66 -13.16 -3.09 -3.52
C PRO A 66 -12.01 -2.10 -3.77
N LEU A 67 -12.06 -1.40 -4.90
CA LEU A 67 -11.09 -0.34 -5.22
C LEU A 67 -11.12 0.77 -4.16
N ALA A 68 -12.30 1.14 -3.66
CA ALA A 68 -12.45 2.15 -2.62
C ALA A 68 -11.69 1.79 -1.33
N ASP A 69 -11.67 0.51 -0.95
CA ASP A 69 -10.93 0.04 0.22
C ASP A 69 -9.42 0.15 -0.01
N ALA A 70 -8.93 -0.23 -1.21
CA ALA A 70 -7.52 -0.07 -1.57
C ALA A 70 -7.06 1.40 -1.54
N LEU A 71 -7.89 2.31 -2.06
CA LEU A 71 -7.63 3.75 -2.02
C LEU A 71 -7.63 4.28 -0.59
N ALA A 72 -8.60 3.87 0.23
CA ALA A 72 -8.67 4.28 1.63
C ALA A 72 -7.49 3.74 2.46
N MET A 73 -7.00 2.53 2.18
CA MET A 73 -5.79 1.97 2.77
C MET A 73 -4.55 2.77 2.37
N SER A 74 -4.44 3.10 1.09
CA SER A 74 -3.32 3.91 0.56
C SER A 74 -3.26 5.32 1.15
N ALA A 75 -4.38 5.85 1.64
CA ALA A 75 -4.49 7.16 2.27
C ALA A 75 -4.61 7.08 3.82
N ALA A 76 -4.40 5.92 4.42
CA ALA A 76 -4.55 5.69 5.86
C ALA A 76 -3.33 6.17 6.65
N PHE A 77 -3.07 7.47 6.65
CA PHE A 77 -1.92 8.09 7.31
C PHE A 77 -1.95 7.87 8.83
N PRO A 78 -0.86 7.38 9.45
CA PRO A 78 -0.76 7.17 10.90
C PRO A 78 -0.96 8.47 11.68
N GLY A 79 -1.80 8.43 12.72
CA GLY A 79 -2.11 9.59 13.56
C GLY A 79 -3.31 10.42 13.08
N GLY A 80 -3.64 10.40 11.79
CA GLY A 80 -4.85 11.04 11.26
C GLY A 80 -5.96 10.02 11.01
N PHE A 81 -5.59 8.92 10.37
CA PHE A 81 -6.44 7.79 10.06
C PHE A 81 -5.90 6.55 10.78
N GLY A 82 -6.78 5.69 11.26
CA GLY A 82 -6.36 4.37 11.72
C GLY A 82 -6.15 3.44 10.52
N PRO A 83 -5.48 2.29 10.72
CA PRO A 83 -5.33 1.33 9.64
C PRO A 83 -6.70 0.79 9.21
N LEU A 84 -6.84 0.48 7.95
CA LEU A 84 -7.94 -0.34 7.45
C LEU A 84 -7.46 -1.79 7.44
N SER A 85 -8.34 -2.73 7.80
CA SER A 85 -7.95 -4.12 7.93
C SER A 85 -8.88 -5.06 7.20
N PHE A 86 -8.34 -6.19 6.75
CA PHE A 86 -9.12 -7.27 6.13
C PHE A 86 -8.68 -8.65 6.66
N GLU A 87 -9.55 -9.64 6.52
CA GLU A 87 -9.27 -11.02 6.94
C GLU A 87 -8.34 -11.68 5.92
N ALA A 88 -7.18 -12.10 6.40
CA ALA A 88 -6.15 -12.71 5.55
C ALA A 88 -6.57 -14.09 5.01
N GLY A 89 -7.43 -14.80 5.73
CA GLY A 89 -7.97 -16.11 5.33
C GLY A 89 -8.88 -16.09 4.10
N ASN A 90 -9.33 -14.93 3.66
CA ASN A 90 -10.12 -14.79 2.43
C ASN A 90 -9.26 -14.90 1.16
N PHE A 91 -7.96 -15.05 1.30
CA PHE A 91 -7.00 -15.03 0.20
C PHE A 91 -6.17 -16.30 0.15
N GLN A 92 -5.80 -16.74 -1.05
CA GLN A 92 -4.89 -17.86 -1.27
C GLN A 92 -3.47 -17.34 -1.55
N TRP A 93 -2.69 -17.26 -0.50
CA TRP A 93 -1.34 -16.70 -0.56
C TRP A 93 -0.37 -17.65 -1.25
N LYS A 94 0.41 -17.10 -2.19
CA LYS A 94 1.48 -17.80 -2.88
C LYS A 94 2.76 -16.99 -2.80
N LYS A 95 3.87 -17.68 -2.58
CA LYS A 95 5.18 -17.03 -2.49
C LYS A 95 6.18 -17.75 -3.37
N ARG A 96 6.99 -16.99 -4.07
CA ARG A 96 8.14 -17.50 -4.81
C ARG A 96 9.30 -17.76 -3.86
N PRO A 97 10.19 -18.74 -4.14
CA PRO A 97 11.38 -19.00 -3.32
C PRO A 97 12.29 -17.78 -3.20
N ALA A 98 12.50 -17.05 -4.30
CA ALA A 98 13.22 -15.78 -4.35
C ALA A 98 12.47 -14.75 -5.21
N TRP A 99 12.84 -13.49 -5.11
CA TRP A 99 12.17 -12.39 -5.80
C TRP A 99 12.27 -12.50 -7.33
N ASP A 100 13.37 -13.06 -7.84
CA ASP A 100 13.69 -13.26 -9.25
C ASP A 100 13.28 -14.65 -9.79
N SER A 101 12.74 -15.52 -8.92
CA SER A 101 12.25 -16.84 -9.35
C SER A 101 11.07 -16.71 -10.31
N PRO A 102 10.88 -17.65 -11.26
CA PRO A 102 9.73 -17.68 -12.16
C PRO A 102 8.40 -17.63 -11.40
N LEU A 103 7.37 -17.03 -11.99
CA LEU A 103 6.03 -16.93 -11.37
C LEU A 103 5.43 -18.31 -11.09
N GLU A 104 5.72 -19.27 -11.95
CA GLU A 104 5.23 -20.66 -11.88
C GLU A 104 5.81 -21.43 -10.67
N SER A 105 6.94 -20.94 -10.13
CA SER A 105 7.57 -21.51 -8.92
C SER A 105 6.87 -21.12 -7.62
N ALA A 106 5.83 -20.25 -7.69
CA ALA A 106 5.12 -19.79 -6.52
C ALA A 106 4.30 -20.93 -5.89
N ALA A 107 4.63 -21.25 -4.64
CA ALA A 107 3.95 -22.26 -3.84
C ALA A 107 2.95 -21.62 -2.85
N ASN A 108 1.91 -22.36 -2.50
CA ASN A 108 0.99 -21.93 -1.45
C ASN A 108 1.72 -21.78 -0.13
N VAL A 109 1.45 -20.70 0.58
CA VAL A 109 1.99 -20.45 1.92
C VAL A 109 0.86 -20.10 2.89
N ALA A 110 0.99 -20.62 4.11
CA ALA A 110 0.15 -20.19 5.20
C ALA A 110 0.79 -18.94 5.84
N ILE A 111 0.03 -17.85 5.93
CA ILE A 111 0.48 -16.67 6.66
C ILE A 111 0.03 -16.77 8.11
N GLY A 112 0.92 -16.39 9.05
CA GLY A 112 0.66 -16.50 10.49
C GLY A 112 -0.30 -15.45 11.06
N TYR A 113 -0.96 -14.67 10.21
CA TYR A 113 -1.83 -13.57 10.61
C TYR A 113 -3.27 -13.86 10.21
N ARG A 114 -4.20 -13.74 11.15
CA ARG A 114 -5.62 -13.86 10.86
C ARG A 114 -6.12 -12.63 10.09
N ARG A 115 -5.62 -11.45 10.42
CA ARG A 115 -6.00 -10.16 9.86
C ARG A 115 -4.76 -9.36 9.51
N LEU A 116 -4.82 -8.63 8.42
CA LEU A 116 -3.79 -7.68 8.02
C LEU A 116 -4.28 -6.26 8.21
N HIS A 117 -3.40 -5.38 8.69
CA HIS A 117 -3.66 -3.97 8.94
C HIS A 117 -2.77 -3.14 8.01
N LEU A 118 -3.40 -2.28 7.23
CA LEU A 118 -2.71 -1.48 6.23
C LEU A 118 -2.81 0.00 6.54
N TYR A 119 -1.67 0.62 6.49
CA TYR A 119 -1.47 2.06 6.55
C TYR A 119 -1.15 2.62 5.17
N ASP A 120 -1.07 3.94 5.09
CA ASP A 120 -0.65 4.72 3.93
C ASP A 120 0.62 4.16 3.28
N GLY A 121 0.64 4.15 1.95
CA GLY A 121 1.79 3.72 1.18
C GLY A 121 3.02 4.59 1.40
N GLY A 122 2.82 5.88 1.66
CA GLY A 122 3.89 6.83 1.96
C GLY A 122 4.66 6.55 3.25
N VAL A 123 4.15 5.71 4.14
CA VAL A 123 4.90 5.27 5.33
C VAL A 123 6.15 4.47 4.95
N TYR A 124 6.07 3.69 3.88
CA TYR A 124 7.17 2.87 3.40
C TYR A 124 7.89 3.48 2.19
N ASP A 125 7.13 3.94 1.19
CA ASP A 125 7.65 4.44 -0.09
C ASP A 125 6.79 5.61 -0.59
N ASN A 126 7.10 6.81 -0.08
CA ASN A 126 6.30 8.00 -0.31
C ASN A 126 6.22 8.42 -1.79
N LEU A 127 7.26 8.17 -2.55
CA LEU A 127 7.31 8.51 -3.97
C LEU A 127 6.88 7.35 -4.88
N GLY A 128 6.61 6.15 -4.32
CA GLY A 128 6.19 4.98 -5.07
C GLY A 128 7.25 4.44 -6.04
N LEU A 129 8.54 4.63 -5.73
CA LEU A 129 9.64 4.31 -6.64
C LEU A 129 10.12 2.85 -6.57
N GLU A 130 9.89 2.17 -5.46
CA GLU A 130 10.37 0.78 -5.28
C GLU A 130 9.95 -0.18 -6.41
N PRO A 131 8.77 -0.05 -7.05
CA PRO A 131 8.43 -0.90 -8.19
C PRO A 131 9.41 -0.81 -9.36
N PHE A 132 10.05 0.34 -9.53
CA PHE A 132 10.84 0.68 -10.70
C PHE A 132 12.35 0.57 -10.46
N PHE A 133 12.78 0.45 -9.20
CA PHE A 133 14.18 0.35 -8.82
C PHE A 133 14.52 -1.03 -8.23
N ASP A 134 15.74 -1.48 -8.50
CA ASP A 134 16.40 -2.48 -7.69
C ASP A 134 17.06 -1.76 -6.51
N ALA A 135 16.39 -1.78 -5.36
CA ALA A 135 16.87 -1.08 -4.15
C ALA A 135 18.24 -1.58 -3.66
N GLY A 136 18.58 -2.85 -3.93
CA GLY A 136 19.88 -3.42 -3.56
C GLY A 136 21.03 -2.90 -4.42
N ARG A 137 20.74 -2.51 -5.66
CA ARG A 137 21.73 -2.02 -6.64
C ARG A 137 21.67 -0.51 -6.86
N GLY A 138 20.55 0.13 -6.47
CA GLY A 138 20.34 1.57 -6.69
C GLY A 138 20.16 1.96 -8.17
N ILE A 139 19.72 1.02 -9.01
CA ILE A 139 19.55 1.24 -10.45
C ILE A 139 18.09 0.95 -10.86
N PRO A 140 17.58 1.59 -11.93
CA PRO A 140 16.29 1.22 -12.52
C PRO A 140 16.28 -0.24 -12.94
N LYS A 141 15.09 -0.88 -12.89
CA LYS A 141 14.91 -2.23 -13.42
C LYS A 141 15.09 -2.24 -14.93
N PRO A 142 15.54 -3.36 -15.53
CA PRO A 142 15.92 -3.41 -16.96
C PRO A 142 14.80 -3.06 -17.95
N ASP A 143 13.56 -3.20 -17.56
CA ASP A 143 12.35 -2.93 -18.35
C ASP A 143 11.82 -1.50 -18.18
N VAL A 144 12.54 -0.63 -17.45
CA VAL A 144 12.16 0.75 -17.19
C VAL A 144 13.04 1.70 -17.99
N GLU A 145 12.49 2.30 -19.04
CA GLU A 145 13.20 3.25 -19.89
C GLU A 145 13.11 4.70 -19.37
N PHE A 146 11.98 5.05 -18.73
CA PHE A 146 11.73 6.40 -18.25
C PHE A 146 10.91 6.38 -16.97
N ILE A 147 11.26 7.25 -16.00
CA ILE A 147 10.50 7.45 -14.75
C ILE A 147 10.13 8.91 -14.62
N LEU A 148 8.83 9.19 -14.51
CA LEU A 148 8.32 10.51 -14.13
C LEU A 148 7.87 10.44 -12.67
N VAL A 149 8.52 11.24 -11.82
CA VAL A 149 8.19 11.34 -10.39
C VAL A 149 7.45 12.63 -10.14
N SER A 150 6.26 12.53 -9.54
CA SER A 150 5.51 13.69 -9.05
C SER A 150 5.59 13.72 -7.53
N ASP A 151 6.35 14.65 -7.00
CA ASP A 151 6.44 14.90 -5.56
C ASP A 151 5.43 16.00 -5.19
N ALA A 152 4.36 15.62 -4.51
CA ALA A 152 3.34 16.53 -4.00
C ALA A 152 3.61 16.96 -2.55
N GLY A 153 4.74 16.60 -1.98
CA GLY A 153 5.18 16.97 -0.64
C GLY A 153 5.45 18.48 -0.53
N ALA A 154 5.00 19.08 0.57
CA ALA A 154 5.38 20.45 0.86
C ALA A 154 6.83 20.50 1.35
N PRO A 155 7.63 21.52 0.94
CA PRO A 155 8.99 21.68 1.45
C PRO A 155 8.99 21.81 2.97
N LEU A 156 9.92 21.08 3.62
CA LEU A 156 10.09 21.11 5.07
C LEU A 156 10.53 22.51 5.51
N LYS A 157 9.72 23.14 6.36
CA LYS A 157 10.14 24.38 7.01
C LYS A 157 11.23 24.06 8.04
N PRO A 158 12.37 24.78 8.04
CA PRO A 158 13.41 24.59 9.05
C PRO A 158 12.87 24.89 10.44
N GLY A 159 13.36 24.14 11.44
CA GLY A 159 12.99 24.35 12.84
C GLY A 159 12.28 23.16 13.48
N PHE A 160 12.20 23.17 14.80
CA PHE A 160 11.51 22.16 15.60
C PHE A 160 10.47 22.81 16.51
N PRO A 161 9.23 22.30 16.60
CA PRO A 161 8.20 22.87 17.45
C PRO A 161 8.63 22.84 18.92
N ARG A 162 8.52 23.99 19.63
CA ARG A 162 8.95 24.16 21.03
C ARG A 162 8.12 23.35 22.04
N PHE A 163 6.90 22.96 21.73
CA PHE A 163 6.02 22.25 22.67
C PHE A 163 6.10 20.74 22.48
N SER A 164 6.29 20.00 23.59
CA SER A 164 6.46 18.53 23.58
C SER A 164 5.18 17.76 23.23
N ILE A 165 4.00 18.34 23.45
CA ILE A 165 2.69 17.78 23.10
C ILE A 165 2.10 18.60 21.95
N ASN A 166 2.64 18.42 20.76
CA ASN A 166 2.09 19.07 19.57
C ASN A 166 1.77 18.00 18.51
N PRO A 167 0.50 17.82 18.13
CA PRO A 167 0.10 16.86 17.09
C PRO A 167 0.77 17.12 15.73
N TRP A 168 1.24 18.35 15.49
CA TRP A 168 2.01 18.71 14.30
C TRP A 168 3.39 18.07 14.22
N ARG A 169 3.90 17.47 15.32
CA ARG A 169 5.12 16.65 15.30
C ARG A 169 4.97 15.39 14.49
N LEU A 170 3.79 14.75 14.54
CA LEU A 170 3.48 13.58 13.72
C LEU A 170 3.44 13.95 12.23
N LYS A 171 2.89 15.13 11.90
CA LYS A 171 2.95 15.65 10.53
C LYS A 171 4.40 15.80 10.06
N ARG A 172 5.29 16.35 10.91
CA ARG A 172 6.69 16.52 10.53
C ARG A 172 7.45 15.20 10.31
N VAL A 173 7.14 14.17 11.13
CA VAL A 173 7.72 12.82 10.92
C VAL A 173 7.26 12.21 9.60
N ALA A 174 6.07 12.55 9.15
CA ALA A 174 5.53 12.10 7.88
C ALA A 174 6.07 12.89 6.68
N ASP A 175 6.59 14.10 6.92
CA ASP A 175 7.17 14.96 5.89
C ASP A 175 8.68 14.67 5.67
N ILE A 176 9.30 13.78 6.49
CA ILE A 176 10.67 13.33 6.39
C ILE A 176 10.75 12.02 5.60
#